data_ff69a55ab64bbc38c001ea3e1f10f319
#
_entry.id   ff69a55ab64bbc38c001ea3e1f10f319
#
_cell.length_a   1.000
_cell.length_b   1.000
_cell.length_c   1.000
_cell.angle_alpha   90.00
_cell.angle_beta   90.00
_cell.angle_gamma   90.00
#
_symmetry.space_group_name_H-M   'P 1'
#
loop_
_entity.id
_entity.type
_entity.pdbx_description
1 polymer ?
#
loop_
_entity_poly.entity_id
_entity_poly.type
_entity_poly.pdbx_seq_one_letter_code
_entity_poly.pdbx_strand_id
1 'polypeptide(L)'
;NTSYIKADVDFLQGMIVHHEQAIVMSEMADERTNNKSILDLASRIDASQKDEINFMESWLKDRDEFQDNNLENHQMHHSHNMMHKHVNMVGMATPKQLDDLNKSKSTDFDRLFLQLMINHHDGALEMVEELKKFPGNTYDPVLNEFVSDLINDQGVEIERMNTLLTNLSDDPRAGLAGGLYIAEEAILNMELIKSLKK
;
A
#
# COMPACT_ATOMS: atom_id res chain seq x y z
N ASN A 1 19.43 -3.90 28.87
CA ASN A 1 18.12 -4.36 28.42
C ASN A 1 17.76 -3.51 27.21
N THR A 2 17.83 -4.10 26.04
CA THR A 2 17.30 -3.48 24.82
C THR A 2 15.78 -3.52 24.90
N SER A 3 15.12 -2.39 24.63
CA SER A 3 13.65 -2.28 24.60
C SER A 3 13.02 -2.83 23.29
N TYR A 4 13.78 -3.55 22.49
CA TYR A 4 13.37 -4.12 21.21
C TYR A 4 13.98 -5.50 20.99
N ILE A 5 13.43 -6.26 20.05
CA ILE A 5 13.88 -7.60 19.66
C ILE A 5 14.30 -7.60 18.19
N LYS A 6 15.00 -8.66 17.76
CA LYS A 6 15.42 -8.81 16.37
C LYS A 6 14.26 -8.75 15.37
N ALA A 7 13.09 -9.28 15.73
CA ALA A 7 11.93 -9.22 14.86
C ALA A 7 11.45 -7.79 14.58
N ASP A 8 11.62 -6.85 15.53
CA ASP A 8 11.33 -5.43 15.32
C ASP A 8 12.26 -4.83 14.26
N VAL A 9 13.56 -5.16 14.34
CA VAL A 9 14.57 -4.71 13.38
C VAL A 9 14.28 -5.28 11.99
N ASP A 10 14.05 -6.60 11.90
CA ASP A 10 13.77 -7.28 10.63
C ASP A 10 12.48 -6.72 9.98
N PHE A 11 11.46 -6.43 10.79
CA PHE A 11 10.23 -5.81 10.33
C PHE A 11 10.48 -4.42 9.73
N LEU A 12 11.20 -3.54 10.43
CA LEU A 12 11.47 -2.20 9.95
C LEU A 12 12.33 -2.20 8.68
N GLN A 13 13.37 -3.03 8.64
CA GLN A 13 14.21 -3.18 7.44
C GLN A 13 13.40 -3.70 6.24
N GLY A 14 12.51 -4.65 6.44
CA GLY A 14 11.61 -5.15 5.41
C GLY A 14 10.59 -4.10 4.97
N MET A 15 9.99 -3.37 5.92
CA MET A 15 8.97 -2.36 5.64
C MET A 15 9.53 -1.16 4.87
N ILE A 16 10.79 -0.76 5.10
CA ILE A 16 11.46 0.25 4.29
C ILE A 16 11.45 -0.15 2.81
N VAL A 17 11.90 -1.36 2.49
CA VAL A 17 11.94 -1.86 1.10
C VAL A 17 10.52 -1.98 0.52
N HIS A 18 9.56 -2.38 1.35
CA HIS A 18 8.15 -2.44 0.96
C HIS A 18 7.64 -1.06 0.56
N HIS A 19 7.84 -0.04 1.39
CA HIS A 19 7.42 1.34 1.15
C HIS A 19 8.10 1.98 -0.08
N GLU A 20 9.36 1.68 -0.33
CA GLU A 20 10.06 2.13 -1.55
C GLU A 20 9.31 1.73 -2.83
N GLN A 21 8.67 0.55 -2.86
CA GLN A 21 7.88 0.15 -4.03
C GLN A 21 6.60 0.98 -4.18
N ALA A 22 5.94 1.37 -3.09
CA ALA A 22 4.77 2.25 -3.16
C ALA A 22 5.14 3.62 -3.76
N ILE A 23 6.30 4.16 -3.37
CA ILE A 23 6.84 5.40 -3.95
C ILE A 23 7.04 5.24 -5.45
N VAL A 24 7.71 4.16 -5.89
CA VAL A 24 7.94 3.87 -7.33
C VAL A 24 6.61 3.81 -8.11
N MET A 25 5.58 3.16 -7.57
CA MET A 25 4.27 3.11 -8.22
C MET A 25 3.59 4.48 -8.24
N SER A 26 3.71 5.26 -7.18
CA SER A 26 3.09 6.59 -7.07
C SER A 26 3.72 7.60 -8.03
N GLU A 27 5.03 7.57 -8.19
CA GLU A 27 5.77 8.44 -9.11
C GLU A 27 5.38 8.23 -10.59
N MET A 28 4.82 7.06 -10.96
CA MET A 28 4.34 6.83 -12.32
C MET A 28 3.08 7.64 -12.66
N ALA A 29 2.30 8.08 -11.68
CA ALA A 29 0.97 8.65 -11.89
C ALA A 29 0.98 9.90 -12.77
N ASP A 30 1.91 10.82 -12.55
CA ASP A 30 1.97 12.11 -13.24
C ASP A 30 2.06 11.99 -14.77
N GLU A 31 2.71 10.94 -15.26
CA GLU A 31 2.89 10.71 -16.71
C GLU A 31 1.83 9.77 -17.31
N ARG A 32 0.99 9.15 -16.49
CA ARG A 32 0.10 8.06 -16.90
C ARG A 32 -1.37 8.42 -16.84
N THR A 33 -1.77 9.38 -16.01
CA THR A 33 -3.18 9.77 -15.85
C THR A 33 -3.34 11.28 -15.73
N ASN A 34 -4.56 11.75 -16.06
CA ASN A 34 -5.02 13.11 -15.78
C ASN A 34 -6.15 13.10 -14.71
N ASN A 35 -6.43 11.95 -14.11
CA ASN A 35 -7.44 11.82 -13.08
C ASN A 35 -6.95 12.47 -11.78
N LYS A 36 -7.51 13.64 -11.47
CA LYS A 36 -7.09 14.43 -10.31
C LYS A 36 -7.16 13.62 -9.00
N SER A 37 -8.16 12.78 -8.83
CA SER A 37 -8.31 11.97 -7.61
C SER A 37 -7.17 10.96 -7.46
N ILE A 38 -6.71 10.38 -8.56
CA ILE A 38 -5.56 9.45 -8.57
C ILE A 38 -4.26 10.20 -8.34
N LEU A 39 -4.06 11.36 -8.98
CA LEU A 39 -2.88 12.20 -8.76
C LEU A 39 -2.78 12.67 -7.31
N ASP A 40 -3.88 13.16 -6.73
CA ASP A 40 -3.94 13.60 -5.33
C ASP A 40 -3.69 12.42 -4.35
N LEU A 41 -4.17 11.22 -4.67
CA LEU A 41 -3.91 10.00 -3.89
C LEU A 41 -2.43 9.60 -3.98
N ALA A 42 -1.89 9.48 -5.20
CA ALA A 42 -0.49 9.10 -5.43
C ALA A 42 0.48 10.06 -4.73
N SER A 43 0.26 11.37 -4.85
CA SER A 43 1.07 12.38 -4.15
C SER A 43 1.02 12.24 -2.63
N ARG A 44 -0.12 11.86 -2.06
CA ARG A 44 -0.27 11.67 -0.62
C ARG A 44 0.42 10.39 -0.16
N ILE A 45 0.26 9.29 -0.89
CA ILE A 45 0.97 8.03 -0.60
C ILE A 45 2.48 8.26 -0.69
N ASP A 46 2.96 8.92 -1.73
CA ASP A 46 4.38 9.25 -1.88
C ASP A 46 4.93 10.01 -0.66
N ALA A 47 4.21 11.01 -0.18
CA ALA A 47 4.62 11.81 0.96
C ALA A 47 4.61 10.99 2.27
N SER A 48 3.50 10.27 2.57
CA SER A 48 3.39 9.49 3.80
C SER A 48 4.41 8.36 3.85
N GLN A 49 4.61 7.64 2.75
CA GLN A 49 5.57 6.54 2.69
C GLN A 49 7.03 7.03 2.87
N LYS A 50 7.37 8.22 2.35
CA LYS A 50 8.68 8.83 2.60
C LYS A 50 8.88 9.22 4.07
N ASP A 51 7.86 9.76 4.72
CA ASP A 51 7.91 10.12 6.13
C ASP A 51 8.05 8.87 7.01
N GLU A 52 7.33 7.79 6.71
CA GLU A 52 7.45 6.52 7.40
C GLU A 52 8.82 5.86 7.21
N ILE A 53 9.39 5.90 6.00
CA ILE A 53 10.77 5.45 5.74
C ILE A 53 11.76 6.25 6.60
N ASN A 54 11.67 7.57 6.61
CA ASN A 54 12.54 8.43 7.41
C ASN A 54 12.46 8.08 8.90
N PHE A 55 11.27 7.82 9.42
CA PHE A 55 11.09 7.35 10.80
C PHE A 55 11.81 6.02 11.04
N MET A 56 11.55 5.01 10.20
CA MET A 56 12.13 3.68 10.34
C MET A 56 13.65 3.69 10.28
N GLU A 57 14.21 4.44 9.32
CA GLU A 57 15.66 4.64 9.22
C GLU A 57 16.25 5.31 10.46
N SER A 58 15.61 6.37 10.97
CA SER A 58 16.06 7.08 12.15
C SER A 58 16.04 6.16 13.37
N TRP A 59 14.95 5.40 13.56
CA TRP A 59 14.82 4.45 14.65
C TRP A 59 15.92 3.38 14.62
N LEU A 60 16.23 2.85 13.42
CA LEU A 60 17.30 1.86 13.23
C LEU A 60 18.70 2.47 13.44
N LYS A 61 18.94 3.69 12.93
CA LYS A 61 20.23 4.41 13.10
C LYS A 61 20.54 4.70 14.56
N ASP A 62 19.54 5.12 15.34
CA ASP A 62 19.68 5.42 16.77
C ASP A 62 20.07 4.19 17.62
N ARG A 63 19.95 2.99 17.03
CA ARG A 63 20.21 1.69 17.69
C ARG A 63 21.36 0.91 17.06
N ASP A 64 22.09 1.52 16.12
CA ASP A 64 23.15 0.88 15.34
C ASP A 64 22.68 -0.38 14.55
N GLU A 65 21.38 -0.44 14.22
CA GLU A 65 20.75 -1.54 13.48
C GLU A 65 20.50 -1.18 11.99
N PHE A 66 20.81 0.03 11.57
CA PHE A 66 20.65 0.44 10.18
C PHE A 66 21.73 -0.19 9.30
N GLN A 67 21.30 -0.99 8.32
CA GLN A 67 22.17 -1.53 7.30
C GLN A 67 22.06 -0.66 6.04
N ASP A 68 23.06 0.17 5.79
CA ASP A 68 23.18 0.89 4.53
C ASP A 68 23.56 -0.10 3.41
N ASN A 69 22.57 -0.60 2.71
CA ASN A 69 22.77 -1.47 1.56
C ASN A 69 23.37 -0.74 0.34
N ASN A 70 23.67 0.58 0.46
CA ASN A 70 24.18 1.43 -0.60
C ASN A 70 25.71 1.59 -0.61
N LEU A 71 26.47 0.89 0.24
CA LEU A 71 27.92 1.09 0.32
C LEU A 71 28.74 0.66 -0.93
N GLU A 72 28.13 0.17 -2.01
CA GLU A 72 28.86 -0.21 -3.21
C GLU A 72 28.54 0.57 -4.49
N ASN A 73 27.67 1.58 -4.51
CA ASN A 73 27.54 2.40 -5.73
C ASN A 73 27.03 3.82 -5.47
N HIS A 74 27.94 4.75 -5.19
CA HIS A 74 27.72 6.17 -5.40
C HIS A 74 27.66 6.47 -6.91
N GLN A 75 26.54 6.20 -7.55
CA GLN A 75 26.11 6.89 -8.76
C GLN A 75 24.58 6.91 -8.81
N MET A 76 24.04 8.12 -8.85
CA MET A 76 22.63 8.42 -9.00
C MET A 76 22.06 7.73 -10.25
N HIS A 77 21.44 6.59 -10.06
CA HIS A 77 20.40 6.07 -10.94
C HIS A 77 19.42 5.33 -10.05
N HIS A 78 18.18 5.79 -10.05
CA HIS A 78 17.02 5.19 -9.39
C HIS A 78 17.10 3.67 -9.43
N SER A 79 17.13 3.04 -8.25
CA SER A 79 17.63 1.70 -8.09
C SER A 79 16.67 0.62 -8.60
N HIS A 80 16.75 0.35 -9.88
CA HIS A 80 16.18 -0.86 -10.48
C HIS A 80 16.83 -2.15 -9.91
N ASN A 81 17.93 -2.03 -9.17
CA ASN A 81 18.74 -3.19 -8.75
C ASN A 81 18.41 -3.71 -7.34
N MET A 82 17.76 -2.90 -6.48
CA MET A 82 17.32 -3.35 -5.14
C MET A 82 16.05 -4.20 -5.22
N MET A 83 15.25 -4.04 -6.27
CA MET A 83 13.98 -4.73 -6.51
C MET A 83 14.10 -6.26 -6.63
N HIS A 84 15.28 -6.79 -6.93
CA HIS A 84 15.45 -8.23 -7.12
C HIS A 84 15.68 -9.05 -5.84
N LYS A 85 16.01 -8.42 -4.71
CA LYS A 85 16.31 -9.12 -3.45
C LYS A 85 15.07 -9.41 -2.59
N HIS A 86 13.97 -8.66 -2.79
CA HIS A 86 12.80 -8.69 -1.92
C HIS A 86 11.46 -8.93 -2.65
N VAL A 87 11.49 -9.40 -3.88
CA VAL A 87 10.30 -9.66 -4.76
C VAL A 87 9.28 -10.64 -4.16
N ASN A 88 9.60 -11.29 -3.03
CA ASN A 88 8.74 -12.29 -2.40
C ASN A 88 8.06 -11.79 -1.11
N MET A 89 8.12 -10.49 -0.78
CA MET A 89 7.36 -9.98 0.35
C MET A 89 5.87 -9.89 -0.01
N VAL A 90 5.04 -10.20 0.95
CA VAL A 90 3.58 -10.19 0.78
C VAL A 90 3.10 -8.81 0.29
N GLY A 91 2.18 -8.81 -0.64
CA GLY A 91 1.60 -7.57 -1.21
C GLY A 91 2.42 -6.86 -2.26
N MET A 92 3.72 -7.14 -2.39
CA MET A 92 4.55 -6.48 -3.39
C MET A 92 4.14 -6.83 -4.82
N ALA A 93 4.10 -5.80 -5.67
CA ALA A 93 3.92 -5.99 -7.10
C ALA A 93 5.13 -6.67 -7.73
N THR A 94 4.88 -7.66 -8.58
CA THR A 94 5.93 -8.33 -9.34
C THR A 94 6.55 -7.40 -10.38
N PRO A 95 7.78 -7.67 -10.87
CA PRO A 95 8.40 -6.89 -11.95
C PRO A 95 7.52 -6.79 -13.20
N LYS A 96 6.77 -7.87 -13.52
CA LYS A 96 5.83 -7.84 -14.62
C LYS A 96 4.65 -6.90 -14.38
N GLN A 97 4.09 -6.89 -13.18
CA GLN A 97 2.99 -5.98 -12.82
C GLN A 97 3.43 -4.52 -12.84
N LEU A 98 4.64 -4.22 -12.39
CA LEU A 98 5.21 -2.86 -12.48
C LEU A 98 5.46 -2.43 -13.94
N ASP A 99 5.93 -3.34 -14.78
CA ASP A 99 6.08 -3.08 -16.23
C ASP A 99 4.70 -2.85 -16.89
N ASP A 100 3.70 -3.67 -16.55
CA ASP A 100 2.33 -3.50 -17.04
C ASP A 100 1.74 -2.16 -16.57
N LEU A 101 1.97 -1.77 -15.29
CA LEU A 101 1.56 -0.46 -14.75
C LEU A 101 2.24 0.69 -15.51
N ASN A 102 3.54 0.60 -15.70
CA ASN A 102 4.31 1.63 -16.40
C ASN A 102 3.89 1.81 -17.88
N LYS A 103 3.34 0.77 -18.51
CA LYS A 103 2.84 0.81 -19.90
C LYS A 103 1.39 1.26 -20.00
N SER A 104 0.62 1.13 -18.93
CA SER A 104 -0.79 1.52 -18.90
C SER A 104 -0.97 3.04 -18.87
N LYS A 105 -2.16 3.53 -19.27
CA LYS A 105 -2.50 4.97 -19.26
C LYS A 105 -3.97 5.18 -18.97
N SER A 106 -4.30 6.38 -18.51
CA SER A 106 -5.68 6.83 -18.25
C SER A 106 -6.40 5.85 -17.31
N THR A 107 -7.63 5.48 -17.60
CA THR A 107 -8.46 4.60 -16.75
C THR A 107 -7.84 3.22 -16.52
N ASP A 108 -7.08 2.68 -17.47
CA ASP A 108 -6.39 1.40 -17.32
C ASP A 108 -5.25 1.53 -16.27
N PHE A 109 -4.50 2.63 -16.33
CA PHE A 109 -3.53 2.96 -15.30
C PHE A 109 -4.21 3.14 -13.94
N ASP A 110 -5.26 3.96 -13.86
CA ASP A 110 -5.97 4.25 -12.63
C ASP A 110 -6.43 2.96 -11.93
N ARG A 111 -7.03 2.07 -12.69
CA ARG A 111 -7.53 0.77 -12.18
C ARG A 111 -6.40 -0.12 -11.69
N LEU A 112 -5.36 -0.29 -12.49
CA LEU A 112 -4.21 -1.15 -12.15
C LEU A 112 -3.43 -0.59 -10.97
N PHE A 113 -3.20 0.74 -10.93
CA PHE A 113 -2.56 1.43 -9.81
C PHE A 113 -3.31 1.17 -8.50
N LEU A 114 -4.62 1.39 -8.48
CA LEU A 114 -5.43 1.15 -7.28
C LEU A 114 -5.38 -0.31 -6.84
N GLN A 115 -5.52 -1.27 -7.76
CA GLN A 115 -5.48 -2.69 -7.43
C GLN A 115 -4.13 -3.12 -6.85
N LEU A 116 -3.03 -2.67 -7.46
CA LEU A 116 -1.68 -3.00 -6.96
C LEU A 116 -1.40 -2.33 -5.62
N MET A 117 -1.82 -1.07 -5.45
CA MET A 117 -1.59 -0.33 -4.23
C MET A 117 -2.45 -0.85 -3.06
N ILE A 118 -3.69 -1.26 -3.30
CA ILE A 118 -4.52 -1.94 -2.29
C ILE A 118 -3.84 -3.23 -1.82
N ASN A 119 -3.41 -4.07 -2.77
CA ASN A 119 -2.73 -5.31 -2.44
C ASN A 119 -1.41 -5.07 -1.68
N HIS A 120 -0.69 -4.00 -2.02
CA HIS A 120 0.53 -3.58 -1.35
C HIS A 120 0.25 -3.17 0.10
N HIS A 121 -0.76 -2.35 0.35
CA HIS A 121 -1.16 -1.93 1.69
C HIS A 121 -1.68 -3.09 2.55
N ASP A 122 -2.47 -3.99 1.98
CA ASP A 122 -2.88 -5.23 2.65
C ASP A 122 -1.65 -6.06 3.06
N GLY A 123 -0.63 -6.12 2.20
CA GLY A 123 0.65 -6.77 2.50
C GLY A 123 1.39 -6.15 3.69
N ALA A 124 1.39 -4.81 3.80
CA ALA A 124 1.97 -4.12 4.95
C ALA A 124 1.25 -4.49 6.26
N LEU A 125 -0.08 -4.55 6.24
CA LEU A 125 -0.88 -5.00 7.40
C LEU A 125 -0.58 -6.45 7.76
N GLU A 126 -0.41 -7.34 6.78
CA GLU A 126 -0.02 -8.74 7.03
C GLU A 126 1.38 -8.83 7.65
N MET A 127 2.33 -8.02 7.21
CA MET A 127 3.67 -7.95 7.84
C MET A 127 3.58 -7.51 9.32
N VAL A 128 2.69 -6.59 9.66
CA VAL A 128 2.43 -6.21 11.06
C VAL A 128 1.84 -7.38 11.85
N GLU A 129 0.87 -8.09 11.29
CA GLU A 129 0.29 -9.25 11.95
C GLU A 129 1.34 -10.38 12.17
N GLU A 130 2.28 -10.55 11.26
CA GLU A 130 3.41 -11.48 11.47
C GLU A 130 4.34 -10.99 12.60
N LEU A 131 4.68 -9.69 12.64
CA LEU A 131 5.46 -9.12 13.74
C LEU A 131 4.81 -9.39 15.10
N LYS A 132 3.49 -9.21 15.21
CA LYS A 132 2.74 -9.41 16.47
C LYS A 132 2.80 -10.83 17.01
N LYS A 133 3.18 -11.83 16.21
CA LYS A 133 3.35 -13.22 16.66
C LYS A 133 4.60 -13.44 17.52
N PHE A 134 5.56 -12.53 17.48
CA PHE A 134 6.80 -12.64 18.25
C PHE A 134 6.63 -12.06 19.67
N PRO A 135 6.85 -12.85 20.74
CA PRO A 135 6.78 -12.34 22.11
C PRO A 135 7.79 -11.22 22.35
N GLY A 136 7.33 -10.10 22.88
CA GLY A 136 8.19 -8.94 23.20
C GLY A 136 8.39 -7.98 22.01
N ASN A 137 7.67 -8.18 20.89
CA ASN A 137 7.64 -7.21 19.79
C ASN A 137 7.07 -5.88 20.27
N THR A 138 7.46 -4.80 19.60
CA THR A 138 6.94 -3.44 19.83
C THR A 138 6.91 -3.02 21.32
N TYR A 139 7.85 -3.53 22.13
CA TYR A 139 7.95 -3.14 23.54
C TYR A 139 8.50 -1.71 23.71
N ASP A 140 9.21 -1.20 22.72
CA ASP A 140 9.59 0.21 22.61
C ASP A 140 8.33 1.06 22.37
N PRO A 141 8.01 2.04 23.26
CA PRO A 141 6.78 2.82 23.13
C PRO A 141 6.69 3.63 21.84
N VAL A 142 7.82 4.12 21.32
CA VAL A 142 7.89 4.90 20.08
C VAL A 142 7.62 4.00 18.88
N LEU A 143 8.17 2.79 18.87
CA LEU A 143 7.88 1.80 17.85
C LEU A 143 6.42 1.32 17.89
N ASN A 144 5.88 1.15 19.10
CA ASN A 144 4.49 0.75 19.30
C ASN A 144 3.50 1.79 18.73
N GLU A 145 3.77 3.07 18.99
CA GLU A 145 2.99 4.18 18.45
C GLU A 145 3.06 4.18 16.92
N PHE A 146 4.27 4.12 16.35
CA PHE A 146 4.48 4.05 14.90
C PHE A 146 3.71 2.90 14.23
N VAL A 147 3.81 1.68 14.79
CA VAL A 147 3.09 0.51 14.24
C VAL A 147 1.58 0.69 14.33
N SER A 148 1.08 1.36 15.37
CA SER A 148 -0.34 1.65 15.52
C SER A 148 -0.82 2.68 14.50
N ASP A 149 -0.04 3.72 14.26
CA ASP A 149 -0.33 4.74 13.25
C ASP A 149 -0.28 4.13 11.85
N LEU A 150 0.74 3.33 11.55
CA LEU A 150 0.86 2.60 10.27
C LEU A 150 -0.39 1.75 9.97
N ILE A 151 -0.91 1.01 10.95
CA ILE A 151 -2.13 0.22 10.78
C ILE A 151 -3.32 1.13 10.41
N ASN A 152 -3.49 2.24 11.11
CA ASN A 152 -4.59 3.15 10.88
C ASN A 152 -4.48 3.82 9.50
N ASP A 153 -3.31 4.31 9.15
CA ASP A 153 -3.08 5.04 7.90
C ASP A 153 -3.24 4.11 6.68
N GLN A 154 -2.65 2.91 6.73
CA GLN A 154 -2.81 1.90 5.67
C GLN A 154 -4.28 1.50 5.51
N GLY A 155 -5.01 1.31 6.62
CA GLY A 155 -6.44 0.97 6.59
C GLY A 155 -7.29 2.06 5.95
N VAL A 156 -7.09 3.32 6.32
CA VAL A 156 -7.81 4.48 5.74
C VAL A 156 -7.49 4.64 4.25
N GLU A 157 -6.24 4.41 3.85
CA GLU A 157 -5.85 4.48 2.44
C GLU A 157 -6.48 3.36 1.62
N ILE A 158 -6.56 2.12 2.14
CA ILE A 158 -7.26 1.01 1.49
C ILE A 158 -8.75 1.36 1.26
N GLU A 159 -9.45 1.89 2.26
CA GLU A 159 -10.85 2.28 2.12
C GLU A 159 -11.05 3.35 1.04
N ARG A 160 -10.15 4.34 1.01
CA ARG A 160 -10.17 5.40 -0.02
C ARG A 160 -9.91 4.84 -1.41
N MET A 161 -8.91 3.96 -1.56
CA MET A 161 -8.61 3.31 -2.84
C MET A 161 -9.75 2.44 -3.34
N ASN A 162 -10.39 1.68 -2.46
CA ASN A 162 -11.57 0.89 -2.80
C ASN A 162 -12.74 1.77 -3.28
N THR A 163 -12.95 2.92 -2.63
CA THR A 163 -13.96 3.89 -3.05
C THR A 163 -13.67 4.43 -4.46
N LEU A 164 -12.40 4.79 -4.73
CA LEU A 164 -12.00 5.27 -6.06
C LEU A 164 -12.12 4.16 -7.11
N LEU A 165 -11.72 2.94 -6.78
CA LEU A 165 -11.81 1.79 -7.69
C LEU A 165 -13.27 1.47 -8.06
N THR A 166 -14.16 1.56 -7.08
CA THR A 166 -15.62 1.42 -7.29
C THR A 166 -16.14 2.48 -8.27
N ASN A 167 -15.69 3.73 -8.11
CA ASN A 167 -16.11 4.83 -8.98
C ASN A 167 -15.55 4.72 -10.42
N LEU A 168 -14.52 3.91 -10.64
CA LEU A 168 -14.01 3.60 -11.99
C LEU A 168 -14.75 2.43 -12.66
N SER A 169 -15.70 1.81 -11.96
CA SER A 169 -16.49 0.70 -12.50
C SER A 169 -17.69 1.21 -13.31
N ASP A 170 -17.84 0.69 -14.52
CA ASP A 170 -19.06 0.90 -15.33
C ASP A 170 -20.21 -0.02 -14.90
N ASP A 171 -19.96 -0.94 -13.97
CA ASP A 171 -20.99 -1.83 -13.42
C ASP A 171 -21.85 -1.06 -12.40
N PRO A 172 -23.14 -0.86 -12.67
CA PRO A 172 -24.03 -0.13 -11.75
C PRO A 172 -24.22 -0.84 -10.41
N ARG A 173 -23.72 -2.07 -10.26
CA ARG A 173 -23.76 -2.82 -9.00
C ARG A 173 -22.48 -2.67 -8.18
N ALA A 174 -21.44 -2.07 -8.75
CA ALA A 174 -20.20 -1.84 -8.01
C ALA A 174 -20.47 -0.92 -6.81
N GLY A 175 -20.00 -1.33 -5.64
CA GLY A 175 -20.20 -0.61 -4.38
C GLY A 175 -21.55 -0.84 -3.70
N LEU A 176 -22.48 -1.57 -4.31
CA LEU A 176 -23.74 -1.92 -3.66
C LEU A 176 -23.55 -3.04 -2.64
N ALA A 177 -24.23 -2.91 -1.49
CA ALA A 177 -24.24 -3.94 -0.48
C ALA A 177 -24.89 -5.22 -1.02
N GLY A 178 -24.20 -6.36 -0.82
CA GLY A 178 -24.71 -7.69 -1.14
C GLY A 178 -25.29 -8.37 0.09
N GLY A 179 -26.20 -9.33 -0.10
CA GLY A 179 -26.74 -10.14 0.98
C GLY A 179 -28.23 -10.38 0.85
N LEU A 180 -28.71 -11.39 1.58
CA LEU A 180 -30.11 -11.83 1.45
C LEU A 180 -31.13 -10.81 1.95
N TYR A 181 -30.77 -9.98 2.92
CA TYR A 181 -31.68 -9.01 3.58
C TYR A 181 -31.22 -7.56 3.48
N ILE A 182 -29.96 -7.31 3.07
CA ILE A 182 -29.36 -5.98 3.03
C ILE A 182 -28.85 -5.62 1.62
N ALA A 183 -29.19 -6.41 0.60
CA ALA A 183 -28.80 -6.12 -0.77
C ALA A 183 -29.44 -4.82 -1.26
N GLU A 184 -28.63 -3.99 -1.87
CA GLU A 184 -29.09 -2.79 -2.56
C GLU A 184 -29.43 -3.11 -4.02
N GLU A 185 -30.25 -2.27 -4.64
CA GLU A 185 -30.71 -2.44 -6.02
C GLU A 185 -29.88 -1.59 -6.97
N ALA A 186 -29.43 -2.19 -8.09
CA ALA A 186 -28.86 -1.47 -9.22
C ALA A 186 -29.83 -1.49 -10.39
N ILE A 187 -30.29 -0.32 -10.80
CA ILE A 187 -31.19 -0.15 -11.94
C ILE A 187 -30.50 0.68 -13.00
N LEU A 188 -30.26 0.09 -14.17
CA LEU A 188 -29.72 0.76 -15.34
C LEU A 188 -30.62 0.52 -16.56
N ASN A 189 -31.25 1.56 -17.09
CA ASN A 189 -32.17 1.49 -18.21
C ASN A 189 -33.37 0.53 -18.02
N MET A 190 -33.76 0.29 -16.75
CA MET A 190 -34.92 -0.51 -16.39
C MET A 190 -35.75 0.24 -15.35
N GLU A 191 -37.07 0.04 -15.39
CA GLU A 191 -38.01 0.58 -14.39
C GLU A 191 -38.48 -0.58 -13.50
N LEU A 192 -38.39 -0.41 -12.18
CA LEU A 192 -38.91 -1.38 -11.24
C LEU A 192 -40.46 -1.30 -11.22
N ILE A 193 -41.12 -2.24 -11.86
CA ILE A 193 -42.59 -2.26 -11.95
C ILE A 193 -43.24 -2.76 -10.66
N LYS A 194 -42.63 -3.73 -9.97
CA LYS A 194 -43.13 -4.29 -8.73
C LYS A 194 -42.11 -5.09 -7.96
N SER A 195 -42.08 -4.90 -6.65
CA SER A 195 -41.37 -5.78 -5.71
C SER A 195 -42.40 -6.74 -5.06
N LEU A 196 -42.15 -8.04 -5.15
CA LEU A 196 -42.95 -9.05 -4.45
C LEU A 196 -42.31 -9.32 -3.10
N LYS A 197 -42.98 -8.93 -2.01
CA LYS A 197 -42.59 -9.39 -0.67
C LYS A 197 -42.98 -10.87 -0.55
N LYS A 198 -42.00 -11.69 -0.15
CA LYS A 198 -42.25 -13.08 0.30
C LYS A 198 -42.86 -13.07 1.68
#